data_24c9c151f275e495b6e7a16ef20dfc16
#
_entry.id   24c9c151f275e495b6e7a16ef20dfc16
#
_cell.length_a   1.000
_cell.length_b   1.000
_cell.length_c   1.000
_cell.angle_alpha   90.00
_cell.angle_beta   90.00
_cell.angle_gamma   90.00
#
_symmetry.space_group_name_H-M   'P 1'
#
loop_
_entity.id
_entity.type
_entity.pdbx_description
1 polymer ?
#
loop_
_entity_poly.entity_id
_entity_poly.type
_entity_poly.pdbx_seq_one_letter_code
_entity_poly.pdbx_strand_id
1 'polypeptide(L)'
;SGFSWPVTGRISGVFGSQRVLNGNPRSPHNGVDIAAPVGTPIYAMGDGRVVLVHEDMFYTGKSVIVDHGHGLTSVYVHMSEILVAEGTEVRKGDAIGKVGQTGRATGPHLHWGVTLFSTHLDPALVVGPMPEG
;
A
#
# COMPACT_ATOMS: atom_id res chain seq x y z
N SER A 1 15.06 -9.62 6.81
CA SER A 1 13.67 -9.92 7.01
C SER A 1 13.05 -10.42 5.72
N GLY A 2 11.91 -11.09 5.82
CA GLY A 2 11.20 -11.62 4.68
C GLY A 2 10.40 -10.60 3.88
N PHE A 3 10.37 -9.34 4.31
CA PHE A 3 9.55 -8.31 3.67
C PHE A 3 10.36 -7.05 3.39
N SER A 4 9.96 -6.32 2.36
CA SER A 4 10.65 -5.10 1.98
C SER A 4 9.67 -4.00 1.56
N TRP A 5 10.14 -2.77 1.55
CA TRP A 5 9.34 -1.62 1.15
C TRP A 5 8.85 -1.77 -0.29
N PRO A 6 7.55 -1.52 -0.55
CA PRO A 6 7.00 -1.63 -1.92
C PRO A 6 7.46 -0.51 -2.84
N VAL A 7 7.82 0.63 -2.27
CA VAL A 7 8.36 1.77 -3.00
C VAL A 7 9.19 2.58 -2.00
N THR A 8 10.14 3.35 -2.49
CA THR A 8 10.91 4.27 -1.64
C THR A 8 10.52 5.70 -1.99
N GLY A 9 10.55 6.56 -0.99
CA GLY A 9 10.17 7.96 -1.15
C GLY A 9 9.92 8.60 0.19
N ARG A 10 9.44 9.85 0.17
CA ARG A 10 9.14 10.57 1.39
C ARG A 10 7.87 10.03 2.03
N ILE A 11 7.91 9.74 3.31
CA ILE A 11 6.71 9.36 4.05
C ILE A 11 5.86 10.62 4.22
N SER A 12 4.70 10.65 3.58
CA SER A 12 3.80 11.78 3.62
C SER A 12 2.63 11.59 4.58
N GLY A 13 2.41 10.37 5.04
CA GLY A 13 1.42 10.06 6.07
C GLY A 13 1.85 8.84 6.84
N VAL A 14 1.79 8.91 8.17
CA VAL A 14 2.25 7.82 9.04
C VAL A 14 1.07 7.05 9.60
N PHE A 15 1.33 5.78 9.96
CA PHE A 15 0.34 4.91 10.57
C PHE A 15 -0.12 5.50 11.91
N GLY A 16 -1.42 5.46 12.15
CA GLY A 16 -1.99 5.91 13.42
C GLY A 16 -2.19 7.41 13.51
N SER A 17 -1.72 8.21 12.55
CA SER A 17 -1.97 9.64 12.56
C SER A 17 -3.48 9.90 12.42
N GLN A 18 -3.94 10.94 13.09
CA GLN A 18 -5.37 11.28 13.11
C GLN A 18 -5.55 12.74 12.72
N ARG A 19 -6.49 12.96 11.81
CA ARG A 19 -6.83 14.32 11.38
C ARG A 19 -8.04 14.81 12.16
N VAL A 20 -8.10 16.13 12.34
CA VAL A 20 -9.27 16.79 12.87
C VAL A 20 -9.83 17.65 11.74
N LEU A 21 -11.12 17.49 11.44
CA LEU A 21 -11.81 18.26 10.42
C LEU A 21 -13.05 18.91 11.02
N ASN A 22 -13.12 20.24 10.96
CA ASN A 22 -14.22 21.01 11.55
C ASN A 22 -14.43 20.67 13.03
N GLY A 23 -13.35 20.45 13.77
CA GLY A 23 -13.38 20.10 15.19
C GLY A 23 -13.70 18.65 15.49
N ASN A 24 -13.94 17.81 14.45
CA ASN A 24 -14.26 16.39 14.65
C ASN A 24 -13.09 15.53 14.24
N PRO A 25 -12.60 14.64 15.13
CA PRO A 25 -11.50 13.74 14.76
C PRO A 25 -11.95 12.73 13.71
N ARG A 26 -11.05 12.44 12.78
CA ARG A 26 -11.22 11.37 11.81
C ARG A 26 -10.64 10.08 12.36
N SER A 27 -10.99 8.95 11.73
CA SER A 27 -10.40 7.66 12.08
C SER A 27 -8.89 7.72 11.92
N PRO A 28 -8.12 7.05 12.77
CA PRO A 28 -6.67 6.98 12.61
C PRO A 28 -6.28 6.39 11.26
N HIS A 29 -5.15 6.86 10.71
CA HIS A 29 -4.60 6.39 9.46
C HIS A 29 -4.17 4.93 9.61
N ASN A 30 -4.67 4.05 8.76
CA ASN A 30 -4.45 2.61 8.89
C ASN A 30 -3.38 2.06 7.94
N GLY A 31 -2.47 2.92 7.51
CA GLY A 31 -1.37 2.54 6.65
C GLY A 31 -0.34 3.66 6.59
N VAL A 32 0.54 3.56 5.62
CA VAL A 32 1.61 4.54 5.39
C VAL A 32 1.46 5.09 3.98
N ASP A 33 1.57 6.42 3.85
CA ASP A 33 1.59 7.06 2.54
C ASP A 33 3.02 7.39 2.17
N ILE A 34 3.43 6.99 0.97
CA ILE A 34 4.77 7.21 0.45
C ILE A 34 4.65 8.04 -0.82
N ALA A 35 5.16 9.26 -0.80
CA ALA A 35 5.13 10.14 -1.95
C ALA A 35 6.12 9.65 -3.02
N ALA A 36 5.65 9.54 -4.25
CA ALA A 36 6.48 9.14 -5.37
C ALA A 36 5.80 9.61 -6.66
N PRO A 37 6.57 9.88 -7.73
CA PRO A 37 5.97 10.31 -9.00
C PRO A 37 5.03 9.26 -9.60
N VAL A 38 4.01 9.72 -10.32
CA VAL A 38 3.14 8.83 -11.09
C VAL A 38 3.99 7.96 -12.00
N GLY A 39 3.69 6.66 -12.03
CA GLY A 39 4.40 5.70 -12.86
C GLY A 39 5.54 4.99 -12.17
N THR A 40 5.90 5.40 -10.95
CA THR A 40 6.94 4.69 -10.19
C THR A 40 6.49 3.26 -9.93
N PRO A 41 7.31 2.25 -10.21
CA PRO A 41 6.91 0.86 -9.95
C PRO A 41 6.66 0.59 -8.48
N ILE A 42 5.63 -0.21 -8.21
CA ILE A 42 5.30 -0.70 -6.88
C ILE A 42 5.61 -2.19 -6.86
N TYR A 43 6.36 -2.63 -5.85
CA TYR A 43 6.80 -4.02 -5.75
C TYR A 43 6.08 -4.71 -4.60
N ALA A 44 5.81 -6.01 -4.78
CA ALA A 44 5.23 -6.81 -3.70
C ALA A 44 6.18 -6.80 -2.50
N MET A 45 5.66 -6.52 -1.31
CA MET A 45 6.50 -6.46 -0.10
C MET A 45 7.05 -7.81 0.30
N GLY A 46 6.44 -8.89 -0.17
CA GLY A 46 6.86 -10.25 0.12
C GLY A 46 6.18 -11.23 -0.80
N ASP A 47 6.56 -12.50 -0.71
CA ASP A 47 5.93 -13.57 -1.48
C ASP A 47 4.46 -13.68 -1.06
N GLY A 48 3.58 -14.00 -2.02
CA GLY A 48 2.18 -14.18 -1.73
C GLY A 48 1.35 -14.41 -2.97
N ARG A 49 0.04 -14.28 -2.79
CA ARG A 49 -0.93 -14.44 -3.88
C ARG A 49 -1.82 -13.20 -3.95
N VAL A 50 -2.04 -12.70 -5.16
CA VAL A 50 -2.96 -11.60 -5.39
C VAL A 50 -4.39 -12.12 -5.19
N VAL A 51 -5.06 -11.63 -4.17
CA VAL A 51 -6.43 -12.11 -3.84
C VAL A 51 -7.50 -11.14 -4.27
N LEU A 52 -7.14 -9.89 -4.57
CA LEU A 52 -8.12 -8.89 -4.98
C LEU A 52 -7.45 -7.85 -5.88
N VAL A 53 -8.14 -7.51 -6.97
CA VAL A 53 -7.76 -6.39 -7.85
C VAL A 53 -9.02 -5.55 -8.07
N HIS A 54 -8.93 -4.25 -7.76
CA HIS A 54 -9.99 -3.28 -8.05
C HIS A 54 -9.45 -2.23 -9.01
N GLU A 55 -10.16 -2.04 -10.12
CA GLU A 55 -9.73 -1.09 -11.16
C GLU A 55 -10.26 0.32 -10.93
N ASP A 56 -11.36 0.48 -10.20
CA ASP A 56 -12.04 1.78 -10.16
C ASP A 56 -12.89 1.93 -8.89
N MET A 57 -12.24 2.06 -7.74
CA MET A 57 -12.92 2.32 -6.48
C MET A 57 -12.90 3.82 -6.20
N PHE A 58 -14.01 4.35 -5.65
CA PHE A 58 -14.16 5.80 -5.45
C PHE A 58 -13.07 6.37 -4.54
N TYR A 59 -12.84 5.74 -3.38
CA TYR A 59 -11.87 6.26 -2.40
C TYR A 59 -10.44 5.77 -2.64
N THR A 60 -10.28 4.53 -3.07
CA THR A 60 -8.96 3.90 -3.16
C THR A 60 -8.42 3.85 -4.60
N GLY A 61 -9.29 4.09 -5.59
CA GLY A 61 -8.88 4.02 -6.99
C GLY A 61 -8.48 2.62 -7.39
N LYS A 62 -7.39 2.50 -8.15
CA LYS A 62 -6.86 1.20 -8.54
C LYS A 62 -6.09 0.60 -7.37
N SER A 63 -6.43 -0.63 -7.01
CA SER A 63 -5.95 -1.26 -5.77
C SER A 63 -5.65 -2.73 -5.97
N VAL A 64 -4.68 -3.24 -5.20
CA VAL A 64 -4.29 -4.65 -5.19
C VAL A 64 -4.16 -5.08 -3.73
N ILE A 65 -4.63 -6.28 -3.42
CA ILE A 65 -4.42 -6.92 -2.11
C ILE A 65 -3.66 -8.22 -2.33
N VAL A 66 -2.60 -8.43 -1.55
CA VAL A 66 -1.76 -9.62 -1.61
C VAL A 66 -1.86 -10.35 -0.26
N ASP A 67 -2.14 -11.65 -0.31
CA ASP A 67 -2.17 -12.53 0.86
C ASP A 67 -0.81 -13.22 0.96
N HIS A 68 -0.11 -12.97 2.07
CA HIS A 68 1.23 -13.54 2.32
C HIS A 68 1.18 -14.82 3.13
N GLY A 69 -0.02 -15.30 3.45
CA GLY A 69 -0.20 -16.46 4.30
C GLY A 69 -0.19 -16.11 5.78
N HIS A 70 -0.57 -17.06 6.62
CA HIS A 70 -0.59 -16.93 8.08
C HIS A 70 -1.39 -15.71 8.58
N GLY A 71 -2.39 -15.30 7.81
CA GLY A 71 -3.26 -14.18 8.17
C GLY A 71 -2.71 -12.80 7.81
N LEU A 72 -1.54 -12.73 7.16
CA LEU A 72 -0.89 -11.47 6.82
C LEU A 72 -1.26 -11.04 5.40
N THR A 73 -1.82 -9.83 5.24
CA THR A 73 -2.13 -9.26 3.93
C THR A 73 -1.56 -7.87 3.79
N SER A 74 -1.24 -7.49 2.54
CA SER A 74 -0.82 -6.13 2.22
C SER A 74 -1.76 -5.54 1.18
N VAL A 75 -1.98 -4.24 1.26
CA VAL A 75 -2.92 -3.49 0.43
C VAL A 75 -2.18 -2.31 -0.20
N TYR A 76 -2.36 -2.13 -1.50
CA TYR A 76 -1.69 -1.09 -2.29
C TYR A 76 -2.78 -0.33 -3.04
N VAL A 77 -2.91 0.96 -2.78
CA VAL A 77 -4.01 1.76 -3.33
C VAL A 77 -3.50 3.02 -4.06
N HIS A 78 -4.40 3.68 -4.77
CA HIS A 78 -4.14 4.89 -5.57
C HIS A 78 -3.18 4.65 -6.72
N MET A 79 -3.19 3.44 -7.28
CA MET A 79 -2.29 3.07 -8.38
C MET A 79 -2.74 3.71 -9.69
N SER A 80 -1.79 4.02 -10.56
CA SER A 80 -2.09 4.45 -11.92
C SER A 80 -2.29 3.27 -12.87
N GLU A 81 -1.65 2.16 -12.59
CA GLU A 81 -1.71 0.97 -13.43
C GLU A 81 -1.55 -0.26 -12.56
N ILE A 82 -2.31 -1.32 -12.86
CA ILE A 82 -2.20 -2.63 -12.19
C ILE A 82 -1.54 -3.59 -13.16
N LEU A 83 -0.51 -4.30 -12.71
CA LEU A 83 0.29 -5.18 -13.56
C LEU A 83 0.06 -6.67 -13.28
N VAL A 84 -0.84 -7.00 -12.36
CA VAL A 84 -1.12 -8.38 -11.96
C VAL A 84 -2.62 -8.63 -11.98
N ALA A 85 -3.01 -9.90 -12.03
CA ALA A 85 -4.41 -10.34 -11.98
C ALA A 85 -4.66 -11.11 -10.69
N GLU A 86 -5.94 -11.19 -10.29
CA GLU A 86 -6.34 -12.02 -9.15
C GLU A 86 -5.93 -13.47 -9.40
N GLY A 87 -5.44 -14.11 -8.36
CA GLY A 87 -4.96 -15.48 -8.41
C GLY A 87 -3.49 -15.63 -8.78
N THR A 88 -2.84 -14.54 -9.19
CA THR A 88 -1.41 -14.59 -9.54
C THR A 88 -0.57 -14.75 -8.30
N GLU A 89 0.41 -15.64 -8.35
CA GLU A 89 1.41 -15.72 -7.30
C GLU A 89 2.53 -14.73 -7.59
N VAL A 90 2.97 -14.02 -6.57
CA VAL A 90 4.01 -13.00 -6.68
C VAL A 90 5.12 -13.31 -5.69
N ARG A 91 6.33 -12.87 -6.02
CA ARG A 91 7.48 -12.95 -5.14
C ARG A 91 7.85 -11.56 -4.67
N LYS A 92 8.52 -11.48 -3.53
CA LYS A 92 9.05 -10.23 -3.03
C LYS A 92 9.87 -9.54 -4.12
N GLY A 93 9.52 -8.28 -4.40
CA GLY A 93 10.20 -7.51 -5.44
C GLY A 93 9.59 -7.59 -6.82
N ASP A 94 8.56 -8.43 -7.03
CA ASP A 94 7.84 -8.42 -8.30
C ASP A 94 7.05 -7.12 -8.44
N ALA A 95 7.08 -6.51 -9.62
CA ALA A 95 6.28 -5.30 -9.88
C ALA A 95 4.81 -5.68 -9.97
N ILE A 96 3.98 -5.06 -9.14
CA ILE A 96 2.53 -5.35 -9.11
C ILE A 96 1.70 -4.19 -9.64
N GLY A 97 2.30 -3.02 -9.80
CA GLY A 97 1.60 -1.85 -10.32
C GLY A 97 2.50 -0.63 -10.34
N LYS A 98 1.89 0.53 -10.54
CA LYS A 98 2.60 1.81 -10.60
C LYS A 98 1.88 2.83 -9.77
N VAL A 99 2.65 3.73 -9.15
CA VAL A 99 2.14 4.82 -8.33
C VAL A 99 1.27 5.74 -9.17
N GLY A 100 0.18 6.20 -8.59
CA GLY A 100 -0.72 7.15 -9.21
C GLY A 100 -1.31 8.10 -8.19
N GLN A 101 -2.47 8.64 -8.53
CA GLN A 101 -3.29 9.43 -7.60
C GLN A 101 -4.77 9.17 -7.88
N THR A 102 -5.09 7.92 -8.26
CA THR A 102 -6.49 7.51 -8.49
C THR A 102 -7.24 7.43 -7.17
N GLY A 103 -8.57 7.54 -7.23
CA GLY A 103 -9.40 7.58 -6.05
C GLY A 103 -9.33 8.96 -5.39
N ARG A 104 -9.44 9.02 -4.06
CA ARG A 104 -9.47 10.26 -3.28
C ARG A 104 -8.06 10.65 -2.82
N ALA A 105 -7.12 10.74 -3.75
CA ALA A 105 -5.74 11.12 -3.45
C ALA A 105 -5.53 12.59 -3.78
N THR A 106 -4.78 13.33 -2.93
CA THR A 106 -4.49 14.75 -3.10
C THR A 106 -3.20 15.01 -3.86
N GLY A 107 -2.40 13.97 -4.12
CA GLY A 107 -1.18 14.07 -4.90
C GLY A 107 -0.65 12.67 -5.15
N PRO A 108 0.36 12.50 -6.00
CA PRO A 108 0.89 11.17 -6.31
C PRO A 108 1.53 10.53 -5.08
N HIS A 109 1.01 9.38 -4.70
CA HIS A 109 1.58 8.61 -3.59
C HIS A 109 1.04 7.20 -3.63
N LEU A 110 1.73 6.28 -2.95
CA LEU A 110 1.21 4.96 -2.63
C LEU A 110 0.66 5.01 -1.21
N HIS A 111 -0.59 4.58 -1.04
CA HIS A 111 -1.08 4.22 0.29
C HIS A 111 -0.90 2.72 0.44
N TRP A 112 -0.17 2.31 1.47
CA TRP A 112 0.20 0.92 1.70
C TRP A 112 -0.22 0.52 3.11
N GLY A 113 -1.04 -0.53 3.20
CA GLY A 113 -1.53 -1.05 4.46
C GLY A 113 -1.12 -2.49 4.64
N VAL A 114 -1.05 -2.93 5.90
CA VAL A 114 -0.75 -4.30 6.27
C VAL A 114 -1.72 -4.72 7.37
N THR A 115 -2.31 -5.90 7.24
CA THR A 115 -3.18 -6.46 8.29
C THR A 115 -2.72 -7.85 8.67
N LEU A 116 -2.86 -8.17 9.96
CA LEU A 116 -2.67 -9.51 10.49
C LEU A 116 -4.00 -9.94 11.11
N PHE A 117 -4.65 -10.97 10.52
CA PHE A 117 -5.98 -11.42 10.93
C PHE A 117 -6.94 -10.25 11.10
N SER A 118 -7.00 -9.38 10.09
CA SER A 118 -7.87 -8.18 10.04
C SER A 118 -7.47 -7.05 10.98
N THR A 119 -6.40 -7.17 11.75
CA THR A 119 -5.88 -6.09 12.58
C THR A 119 -4.84 -5.31 11.77
N HIS A 120 -5.02 -4.00 11.66
CA HIS A 120 -4.08 -3.14 10.96
C HIS A 120 -2.79 -3.01 11.75
N LEU A 121 -1.67 -3.23 11.08
CA LEU A 121 -0.33 -3.06 11.66
C LEU A 121 0.33 -1.83 11.04
N ASP A 122 1.33 -1.28 11.75
CA ASP A 122 2.18 -0.25 11.15
C ASP A 122 3.09 -0.92 10.11
N PRO A 123 2.90 -0.66 8.82
CA PRO A 123 3.71 -1.33 7.79
C PRO A 123 5.21 -1.10 7.96
N ALA A 124 5.62 0.06 8.46
CA ALA A 124 7.04 0.36 8.65
C ALA A 124 7.71 -0.60 9.64
N LEU A 125 6.94 -1.10 10.63
CA LEU A 125 7.48 -2.05 11.60
C LEU A 125 7.61 -3.46 11.01
N VAL A 126 6.86 -3.75 9.95
CA VAL A 126 6.91 -5.07 9.31
C VAL A 126 8.16 -5.21 8.45
N VAL A 127 8.59 -4.13 7.81
CA VAL A 127 9.69 -4.16 6.83
C VAL A 127 11.00 -3.57 7.36
N GLY A 128 10.95 -2.79 8.43
CA GLY A 128 12.15 -2.15 8.98
C GLY A 128 12.51 -0.84 8.28
N PRO A 129 13.73 -0.33 8.48
CA PRO A 129 14.11 0.97 7.91
C PRO A 129 14.07 0.98 6.39
N MET A 130 13.66 2.12 5.81
CA MET A 130 13.62 2.29 4.37
C MET A 130 15.05 2.40 3.84
N PRO A 131 15.37 1.67 2.74
CA PRO A 131 16.68 1.82 2.12
C PRO A 131 16.91 3.24 1.63
N GLU A 132 18.15 3.71 1.73
CA GLU A 132 18.55 4.97 1.12
C GLU A 132 18.65 4.75 -0.37
N GLY A 133 18.02 5.63 -1.11
CA GLY A 133 17.92 5.47 -2.52
C GLY A 133 18.85 6.24 -3.37
#